data_93f66825e9a4e8b1e4ef495dbd89f981
#
_entry.id   93f66825e9a4e8b1e4ef495dbd89f981
#
_cell.length_a   1.000
_cell.length_b   1.000
_cell.length_c   1.000
_cell.angle_alpha   90.00
_cell.angle_beta   90.00
_cell.angle_gamma   90.00
#
_symmetry.space_group_name_H-M   'P 1'
#
loop_
_entity.id
_entity.type
_entity.pdbx_description
1 polymer ?
#
loop_
_entity_poly.entity_id
_entity_poly.type
_entity_poly.pdbx_seq_one_letter_code
_entity_poly.pdbx_strand_id
1 'polypeptide(L)'
;DGDGVELAGDHDFEAPMPTFPFGTHVAVVEVDTDTGRTTLVRHIACDDAGNLLNPLIADGQVHGGIAQGVAQALMEEIVYDEDGIPKTANFADYPVISSAELPSFEIVHMATPTWVNELGAKGVGESGTIGGIPSVYYAIIDAVSHLGVKHIDMPTTAERVWSAIAAARS
;
A
#
# COMPACT_ATOMS: atom_id res chain seq x y z
N ASP A 1 -47.56 16.42 28.70
CA ASP A 1 -46.36 16.27 29.51
C ASP A 1 -45.91 14.83 29.32
N GLY A 2 -45.05 14.61 28.31
CA GLY A 2 -44.42 13.32 28.10
C GLY A 2 -43.15 13.28 28.95
N ASP A 3 -43.09 12.31 29.84
CA ASP A 3 -41.85 11.95 30.51
C ASP A 3 -40.85 11.54 29.40
N GLY A 4 -39.98 12.49 29.07
CA GLY A 4 -38.93 12.28 28.07
C GLY A 4 -37.99 11.18 28.58
N VAL A 5 -38.18 9.98 28.06
CA VAL A 5 -37.19 8.91 28.23
C VAL A 5 -35.98 9.35 27.44
N GLU A 6 -34.90 9.73 28.13
CA GLU A 6 -33.63 9.99 27.52
C GLU A 6 -33.08 8.66 26.95
N LEU A 7 -33.05 8.56 25.62
CA LEU A 7 -32.48 7.42 24.91
C LEU A 7 -30.95 7.63 24.72
N ALA A 8 -30.23 7.71 25.85
CA ALA A 8 -28.80 7.82 25.92
C ALA A 8 -28.19 6.62 26.63
N GLY A 9 -27.08 6.13 26.18
CA GLY A 9 -26.32 5.07 26.85
C GLY A 9 -24.85 5.25 26.52
N ASP A 10 -24.02 5.31 27.52
CA ASP A 10 -22.57 5.34 27.42
C ASP A 10 -22.02 3.97 27.78
N HIS A 11 -21.08 3.49 26.98
CA HIS A 11 -20.39 2.24 27.23
C HIS A 11 -18.92 2.37 26.81
N ASP A 12 -18.03 2.14 27.77
CA ASP A 12 -16.60 2.05 27.51
C ASP A 12 -16.24 0.59 27.22
N PHE A 13 -15.76 0.34 25.99
CA PHE A 13 -15.27 -0.96 25.59
C PHE A 13 -13.75 -0.99 25.70
N GLU A 14 -13.22 -1.86 26.54
CA GLU A 14 -11.79 -2.12 26.65
C GLU A 14 -11.47 -3.46 25.95
N ALA A 15 -10.69 -3.36 24.85
CA ALA A 15 -10.26 -4.55 24.14
C ALA A 15 -9.18 -5.29 24.94
N PRO A 16 -9.31 -6.61 25.18
CA PRO A 16 -8.33 -7.36 25.96
C PRO A 16 -6.97 -7.49 25.25
N MET A 17 -6.93 -7.32 23.95
CA MET A 17 -5.73 -7.34 23.12
C MET A 17 -5.98 -6.70 21.76
N PRO A 18 -4.93 -6.29 21.01
CA PRO A 18 -5.07 -5.79 19.65
C PRO A 18 -5.54 -6.90 18.68
N THR A 19 -6.14 -6.49 17.56
CA THR A 19 -6.49 -7.37 16.44
C THR A 19 -5.66 -6.99 15.22
N PHE A 20 -5.31 -7.98 14.42
CA PHE A 20 -4.48 -7.77 13.23
C PHE A 20 -5.19 -8.32 11.99
N PRO A 21 -5.28 -7.54 10.90
CA PRO A 21 -5.64 -8.06 9.59
C PRO A 21 -4.48 -8.91 9.06
N PHE A 22 -4.75 -9.72 8.07
CA PHE A 22 -3.73 -10.40 7.27
C PHE A 22 -4.23 -10.52 5.84
N GLY A 23 -3.31 -10.74 4.90
CA GLY A 23 -3.69 -10.82 3.50
C GLY A 23 -2.55 -11.21 2.59
N THR A 24 -2.86 -11.21 1.30
CA THR A 24 -1.90 -11.46 0.22
C THR A 24 -2.17 -10.47 -0.90
N HIS A 25 -1.12 -9.80 -1.36
CA HIS A 25 -1.18 -8.89 -2.49
C HIS A 25 -0.38 -9.46 -3.67
N VAL A 26 -0.89 -9.26 -4.87
CA VAL A 26 -0.23 -9.64 -6.13
C VAL A 26 -0.19 -8.41 -7.03
N ALA A 27 1.00 -8.05 -7.47
CA ALA A 27 1.22 -6.99 -8.44
C ALA A 27 1.72 -7.55 -9.76
N VAL A 28 1.25 -6.99 -10.86
CA VAL A 28 1.75 -7.25 -12.23
C VAL A 28 2.29 -5.94 -12.76
N VAL A 29 3.56 -5.94 -13.14
CA VAL A 29 4.24 -4.76 -13.67
C VAL A 29 4.81 -5.02 -15.05
N GLU A 30 4.95 -3.95 -15.82
CA GLU A 30 5.71 -3.91 -17.06
C GLU A 30 6.87 -2.93 -16.89
N VAL A 31 8.08 -3.38 -17.23
CA VAL A 31 9.30 -2.56 -17.12
C VAL A 31 9.86 -2.33 -18.53
N ASP A 32 9.95 -1.08 -18.94
CA ASP A 32 10.69 -0.68 -20.12
C ASP A 32 12.19 -0.69 -19.81
N THR A 33 12.90 -1.66 -20.37
CA THR A 33 14.34 -1.87 -20.08
C THR A 33 15.27 -0.82 -20.71
N ASP A 34 14.78 -0.01 -21.63
CA ASP A 34 15.56 1.05 -22.26
C ASP A 34 15.52 2.35 -21.44
N THR A 35 14.42 2.56 -20.71
CA THR A 35 14.20 3.78 -19.91
C THR A 35 14.16 3.53 -18.41
N GLY A 36 13.99 2.29 -17.97
CA GLY A 36 13.73 1.91 -16.58
C GLY A 36 12.32 2.22 -16.09
N ARG A 37 11.44 2.76 -16.95
CA ARG A 37 10.06 3.09 -16.58
C ARG A 37 9.27 1.85 -16.22
N THR A 38 8.66 1.88 -15.03
CA THR A 38 7.76 0.84 -14.56
C THR A 38 6.31 1.29 -14.68
N THR A 39 5.46 0.42 -15.20
CA THR A 39 4.00 0.59 -15.22
C THR A 39 3.36 -0.51 -14.38
N LEU A 40 2.57 -0.12 -13.38
CA LEU A 40 1.74 -1.06 -12.65
C LEU A 40 0.51 -1.40 -13.49
N VAL A 41 0.49 -2.64 -14.03
CA VAL A 41 -0.58 -3.09 -14.94
C VAL A 41 -1.80 -3.59 -14.18
N ARG A 42 -1.57 -4.28 -13.04
CA ARG A 42 -2.63 -4.89 -12.24
C ARG A 42 -2.20 -5.01 -10.79
N HIS A 43 -3.13 -4.81 -9.88
CA HIS A 43 -2.91 -5.08 -8.46
C HIS A 43 -4.15 -5.75 -7.87
N ILE A 44 -3.93 -6.88 -7.20
CA ILE A 44 -4.96 -7.66 -6.53
C ILE A 44 -4.61 -7.71 -5.06
N ALA A 45 -5.55 -7.33 -4.20
CA ALA A 45 -5.42 -7.44 -2.76
C ALA A 45 -6.49 -8.40 -2.22
N CYS A 46 -6.08 -9.38 -1.45
CA CYS A 46 -6.96 -10.29 -0.75
C CYS A 46 -6.68 -10.14 0.75
N ASP A 47 -7.50 -9.35 1.42
CA ASP A 47 -7.32 -9.00 2.83
C ASP A 47 -8.43 -9.60 3.70
N ASP A 48 -8.05 -9.99 4.93
CA ASP A 48 -8.94 -10.46 5.97
C ASP A 48 -8.97 -9.48 7.13
N ALA A 49 -10.02 -8.67 7.20
CA ALA A 49 -10.31 -7.76 8.31
C ALA A 49 -11.43 -8.29 9.22
N GLY A 50 -11.65 -9.62 9.25
CA GLY A 50 -12.74 -10.22 9.96
C GLY A 50 -14.10 -9.86 9.35
N ASN A 51 -15.09 -9.57 10.18
CA ASN A 51 -16.38 -9.08 9.72
C ASN A 51 -16.28 -7.61 9.31
N LEU A 52 -16.58 -7.32 8.04
CA LEU A 52 -16.60 -5.96 7.53
C LEU A 52 -17.88 -5.25 7.99
N LEU A 53 -17.75 -4.20 8.79
CA LEU A 53 -18.89 -3.43 9.28
C LEU A 53 -19.47 -2.53 8.17
N ASN A 54 -18.64 -1.99 7.33
CA ASN A 54 -19.02 -1.21 6.16
C ASN A 54 -18.06 -1.54 5.00
N PRO A 55 -18.49 -2.41 4.06
CA PRO A 55 -17.66 -2.83 2.93
C PRO A 55 -17.15 -1.66 2.07
N LEU A 56 -18.00 -0.65 1.81
CA LEU A 56 -17.61 0.50 0.99
C LEU A 56 -16.45 1.30 1.60
N ILE A 57 -16.50 1.51 2.93
CA ILE A 57 -15.43 2.21 3.66
C ILE A 57 -14.17 1.33 3.71
N ALA A 58 -14.32 0.02 3.93
CA ALA A 58 -13.20 -0.91 3.96
C ALA A 58 -12.47 -0.95 2.59
N ASP A 59 -13.22 -1.03 1.50
CA ASP A 59 -12.65 -0.94 0.14
C ASP A 59 -11.91 0.37 -0.07
N GLY A 60 -12.48 1.49 0.36
CA GLY A 60 -11.82 2.79 0.29
C GLY A 60 -10.49 2.85 1.06
N GLN A 61 -10.43 2.23 2.23
CA GLN A 61 -9.19 2.12 3.03
C GLN A 61 -8.14 1.26 2.30
N VAL A 62 -8.51 0.12 1.76
CA VAL A 62 -7.59 -0.77 1.03
C VAL A 62 -7.07 -0.08 -0.24
N HIS A 63 -7.96 0.54 -1.03
CA HIS A 63 -7.55 1.30 -2.23
C HIS A 63 -6.57 2.42 -1.91
N GLY A 64 -6.89 3.23 -0.90
CA GLY A 64 -6.01 4.32 -0.47
C GLY A 64 -4.67 3.83 0.06
N GLY A 65 -4.68 2.74 0.84
CA GLY A 65 -3.47 2.10 1.33
C GLY A 65 -2.58 1.55 0.22
N ILE A 66 -3.16 0.87 -0.78
CA ILE A 66 -2.42 0.36 -1.95
C ILE A 66 -1.80 1.54 -2.71
N ALA A 67 -2.56 2.61 -2.99
CA ALA A 67 -2.06 3.78 -3.69
C ALA A 67 -0.83 4.39 -2.99
N GLN A 68 -0.89 4.52 -1.66
CA GLN A 68 0.24 4.98 -0.84
C GLN A 68 1.44 4.02 -0.93
N GLY A 69 1.20 2.71 -0.84
CA GLY A 69 2.26 1.71 -0.95
C GLY A 69 2.94 1.71 -2.32
N VAL A 70 2.17 1.84 -3.40
CA VAL A 70 2.67 1.97 -4.78
C VAL A 70 3.53 3.22 -4.92
N ALA A 71 3.08 4.35 -4.39
CA ALA A 71 3.82 5.61 -4.43
C ALA A 71 5.18 5.50 -3.74
N GLN A 72 5.21 4.90 -2.55
CA GLN A 72 6.47 4.66 -1.82
C GLN A 72 7.40 3.71 -2.57
N ALA A 73 6.88 2.67 -3.19
CA ALA A 73 7.70 1.72 -3.95
C ALA A 73 8.30 2.34 -5.22
N LEU A 74 7.57 3.24 -5.90
CA LEU A 74 7.94 3.72 -7.23
C LEU A 74 8.63 5.09 -7.24
N MET A 75 8.26 6.02 -6.34
CA MET A 75 8.66 7.41 -6.53
C MET A 75 8.88 8.25 -5.28
N GLU A 76 8.17 8.01 -4.17
CA GLU A 76 8.21 8.90 -3.02
C GLU A 76 9.53 8.78 -2.24
N GLU A 77 10.23 9.90 -2.09
CA GLU A 77 11.48 9.97 -1.34
C GLU A 77 11.69 11.36 -0.77
N ILE A 78 12.10 11.43 0.50
CA ILE A 78 12.60 12.66 1.10
C ILE A 78 14.12 12.67 0.95
N VAL A 79 14.63 13.56 0.10
CA VAL A 79 16.04 13.72 -0.17
C VAL A 79 16.60 14.87 0.67
N TYR A 80 17.73 14.61 1.32
CA TYR A 80 18.47 15.62 2.10
C TYR A 80 19.76 15.99 1.40
N ASP A 81 20.22 17.22 1.61
CA ASP A 81 21.57 17.64 1.21
C ASP A 81 22.64 17.24 2.26
N GLU A 82 23.88 17.65 2.02
CA GLU A 82 25.03 17.32 2.89
C GLU A 82 24.91 17.97 4.29
N ASP A 83 24.13 19.04 4.41
CA ASP A 83 23.86 19.74 5.67
C ASP A 83 22.60 19.20 6.38
N GLY A 84 21.91 18.20 5.84
CA GLY A 84 20.70 17.61 6.37
C GLY A 84 19.44 18.44 6.10
N ILE A 85 19.47 19.35 5.13
CA ILE A 85 18.31 20.15 4.73
C ILE A 85 17.50 19.37 3.69
N PRO A 86 16.16 19.19 3.86
CA PRO A 86 15.35 18.47 2.90
C PRO A 86 15.23 19.24 1.58
N LYS A 87 15.62 18.59 0.46
CA LYS A 87 15.49 19.14 -0.89
C LYS A 87 14.07 18.98 -1.43
N THR A 88 13.39 17.90 -1.05
CA THR A 88 12.01 17.59 -1.47
C THR A 88 10.99 18.15 -0.47
N ALA A 89 11.11 19.42 -0.13
CA ALA A 89 10.33 20.06 0.94
C ALA A 89 8.98 20.67 0.50
N ASN A 90 8.66 20.58 -0.80
CA ASN A 90 7.43 21.12 -1.37
C ASN A 90 6.88 20.19 -2.47
N PHE A 91 5.62 20.40 -2.88
CA PHE A 91 4.97 19.54 -3.88
C PHE A 91 5.46 19.71 -5.32
N ALA A 92 6.38 20.63 -5.60
CA ALA A 92 7.04 20.70 -6.90
C ALA A 92 8.21 19.70 -6.98
N ASP A 93 8.85 19.45 -5.85
CA ASP A 93 10.04 18.59 -5.75
C ASP A 93 9.71 17.19 -5.21
N TYR A 94 8.70 17.07 -4.33
CA TYR A 94 8.23 15.80 -3.81
C TYR A 94 7.21 15.18 -4.76
N PRO A 95 7.52 14.04 -5.40
CA PRO A 95 6.59 13.41 -6.33
C PRO A 95 5.41 12.77 -5.57
N VAL A 96 4.19 13.16 -5.95
CA VAL A 96 2.96 12.60 -5.43
C VAL A 96 2.29 11.79 -6.53
N ILE A 97 1.93 10.54 -6.23
CA ILE A 97 1.23 9.69 -7.18
C ILE A 97 -0.17 10.23 -7.46
N SER A 98 -0.61 10.15 -8.70
CA SER A 98 -1.97 10.52 -9.10
C SER A 98 -2.73 9.29 -9.62
N SER A 99 -4.04 9.46 -9.83
CA SER A 99 -4.87 8.39 -10.40
C SER A 99 -4.49 8.01 -11.83
N ALA A 100 -3.67 8.82 -12.51
CA ALA A 100 -3.21 8.52 -13.86
C ALA A 100 -2.13 7.43 -13.90
N GLU A 101 -1.37 7.26 -12.81
CA GLU A 101 -0.34 6.24 -12.69
C GLU A 101 -0.86 4.90 -12.16
N LEU A 102 -2.11 4.87 -11.68
CA LEU A 102 -2.68 3.71 -11.00
C LEU A 102 -3.71 3.00 -11.85
N PRO A 103 -3.69 1.66 -11.94
CA PRO A 103 -4.80 0.89 -12.48
C PRO A 103 -5.96 0.86 -11.47
N SER A 104 -7.11 0.36 -11.89
CA SER A 104 -8.14 -0.08 -10.94
C SER A 104 -7.64 -1.28 -10.14
N PHE A 105 -7.78 -1.22 -8.82
CA PHE A 105 -7.37 -2.34 -7.96
C PHE A 105 -8.51 -3.36 -7.84
N GLU A 106 -8.14 -4.63 -7.74
CA GLU A 106 -9.06 -5.73 -7.50
C GLU A 106 -9.00 -6.10 -6.02
N ILE A 107 -10.11 -5.91 -5.32
CA ILE A 107 -10.19 -6.21 -3.88
C ILE A 107 -10.99 -7.50 -3.69
N VAL A 108 -10.42 -8.42 -2.94
CA VAL A 108 -11.05 -9.67 -2.51
C VAL A 108 -11.07 -9.67 -0.98
N HIS A 109 -12.23 -9.89 -0.39
CA HIS A 109 -12.35 -9.99 1.06
C HIS A 109 -12.40 -11.44 1.51
N MET A 110 -11.59 -11.74 2.52
CA MET A 110 -11.72 -12.93 3.35
C MET A 110 -12.30 -12.52 4.71
N ALA A 111 -12.93 -13.46 5.40
CA ALA A 111 -13.53 -13.19 6.70
C ALA A 111 -13.20 -14.31 7.69
N THR A 112 -12.20 -14.07 8.52
CA THR A 112 -11.92 -14.85 9.72
C THR A 112 -12.23 -13.96 10.94
N PRO A 113 -13.45 -14.03 11.50
CA PRO A 113 -13.84 -13.17 12.62
C PRO A 113 -12.91 -13.32 13.81
N THR A 114 -12.57 -12.18 14.44
CA THR A 114 -11.83 -12.24 15.71
C THR A 114 -12.75 -12.56 16.87
N TRP A 115 -12.24 -13.20 17.90
CA TRP A 115 -12.93 -13.42 19.18
C TRP A 115 -12.69 -12.30 20.20
N VAL A 116 -11.82 -11.34 19.86
CA VAL A 116 -11.42 -10.23 20.75
C VAL A 116 -12.55 -9.24 20.99
N ASN A 117 -13.47 -9.12 20.05
CA ASN A 117 -14.66 -8.28 20.17
C ASN A 117 -15.89 -8.99 19.59
N GLU A 118 -17.08 -8.58 20.04
CA GLU A 118 -18.35 -9.18 19.64
C GLU A 118 -18.69 -8.98 18.16
N LEU A 119 -18.14 -7.95 17.53
CA LEU A 119 -18.35 -7.66 16.12
C LEU A 119 -17.55 -8.61 15.20
N GLY A 120 -16.52 -9.27 15.75
CA GLY A 120 -15.61 -10.10 14.96
C GLY A 120 -14.77 -9.30 13.97
N ALA A 121 -14.69 -7.98 14.14
CA ALA A 121 -13.99 -7.07 13.24
C ALA A 121 -12.51 -6.91 13.63
N LYS A 122 -11.65 -6.69 12.62
CA LYS A 122 -10.23 -6.37 12.75
C LYS A 122 -9.94 -5.03 12.13
N GLY A 123 -8.80 -4.41 12.47
CA GLY A 123 -8.35 -3.20 11.81
C GLY A 123 -8.05 -3.44 10.32
N VAL A 124 -8.34 -2.45 9.46
CA VAL A 124 -8.10 -2.55 8.01
C VAL A 124 -7.30 -1.34 7.47
N GLY A 125 -7.04 -0.35 8.34
CA GLY A 125 -6.49 0.94 7.92
C GLY A 125 -5.14 0.88 7.21
N GLU A 126 -4.28 -0.07 7.56
CA GLU A 126 -2.92 -0.16 7.02
C GLU A 126 -2.67 -1.38 6.12
N SER A 127 -3.63 -2.32 6.02
CA SER A 127 -3.44 -3.57 5.26
C SER A 127 -3.03 -3.32 3.81
N GLY A 128 -3.70 -2.37 3.15
CA GLY A 128 -3.39 -1.99 1.77
C GLY A 128 -1.96 -1.50 1.59
N THR A 129 -1.46 -0.65 2.49
CA THR A 129 -0.09 -0.12 2.44
C THR A 129 0.94 -1.20 2.72
N ILE A 130 0.73 -1.99 3.76
CA ILE A 130 1.66 -3.06 4.17
C ILE A 130 1.83 -4.10 3.06
N GLY A 131 0.76 -4.49 2.38
CA GLY A 131 0.79 -5.43 1.26
C GLY A 131 1.24 -4.79 -0.06
N GLY A 132 0.87 -3.53 -0.29
CA GLY A 132 1.14 -2.79 -1.52
C GLY A 132 2.63 -2.58 -1.79
N ILE A 133 3.37 -2.13 -0.80
CA ILE A 133 4.82 -1.83 -0.94
C ILE A 133 5.61 -3.07 -1.43
N PRO A 134 5.63 -4.19 -0.69
CA PRO A 134 6.46 -5.33 -1.07
C PRO A 134 5.97 -6.01 -2.35
N SER A 135 4.66 -6.07 -2.60
CA SER A 135 4.14 -6.72 -3.81
C SER A 135 4.61 -6.02 -5.08
N VAL A 136 4.58 -4.67 -5.11
CA VAL A 136 5.05 -3.89 -6.25
C VAL A 136 6.56 -3.96 -6.37
N TYR A 137 7.29 -3.78 -5.27
CA TYR A 137 8.74 -3.86 -5.25
C TYR A 137 9.25 -5.21 -5.79
N TYR A 138 8.73 -6.33 -5.27
CA TYR A 138 9.17 -7.64 -5.72
C TYR A 138 8.74 -7.98 -7.14
N ALA A 139 7.59 -7.46 -7.61
CA ALA A 139 7.20 -7.60 -9.01
C ALA A 139 8.21 -6.92 -9.95
N ILE A 140 8.75 -5.76 -9.57
CA ILE A 140 9.79 -5.07 -10.34
C ILE A 140 11.09 -5.87 -10.35
N ILE A 141 11.54 -6.36 -9.19
CA ILE A 141 12.74 -7.18 -9.11
C ILE A 141 12.59 -8.45 -9.96
N ASP A 142 11.42 -9.11 -9.89
CA ASP A 142 11.13 -10.30 -10.69
C ASP A 142 11.17 -10.00 -12.19
N ALA A 143 10.55 -8.90 -12.62
CA ALA A 143 10.52 -8.47 -14.02
C ALA A 143 11.91 -8.27 -14.64
N VAL A 144 12.91 -7.82 -13.85
CA VAL A 144 14.28 -7.56 -14.33
C VAL A 144 15.30 -8.63 -13.88
N SER A 145 14.89 -9.63 -13.13
CA SER A 145 15.76 -10.68 -12.57
C SER A 145 16.50 -11.48 -13.68
N HIS A 146 15.81 -11.74 -14.80
CA HIS A 146 16.38 -12.42 -15.96
C HIS A 146 17.54 -11.67 -16.64
N LEU A 147 17.67 -10.35 -16.33
CA LEU A 147 18.78 -9.50 -16.78
C LEU A 147 19.97 -9.50 -15.79
N GLY A 148 19.87 -10.24 -14.69
CA GLY A 148 20.90 -10.33 -13.66
C GLY A 148 20.71 -9.38 -12.48
N VAL A 149 19.67 -8.54 -12.47
CA VAL A 149 19.36 -7.63 -11.35
C VAL A 149 18.79 -8.43 -10.20
N LYS A 150 19.35 -8.23 -9.00
CA LYS A 150 18.91 -8.95 -7.77
C LYS A 150 18.32 -8.03 -6.72
N HIS A 151 18.63 -6.74 -6.79
CA HIS A 151 18.22 -5.75 -5.81
C HIS A 151 18.24 -4.36 -6.43
N ILE A 152 17.31 -3.51 -6.00
CA ILE A 152 17.25 -2.08 -6.31
C ILE A 152 16.78 -1.38 -5.03
N ASP A 153 17.48 -0.36 -4.57
CA ASP A 153 17.02 0.42 -3.42
C ASP A 153 15.72 1.17 -3.75
N MET A 154 14.78 1.16 -2.79
CA MET A 154 13.55 1.94 -2.92
C MET A 154 13.81 3.45 -2.71
N PRO A 155 13.00 4.29 -3.36
CA PRO A 155 11.98 3.98 -4.37
C PRO A 155 12.61 3.48 -5.67
N THR A 156 11.95 2.54 -6.35
CA THR A 156 12.40 1.96 -7.62
C THR A 156 12.09 2.91 -8.80
N THR A 157 12.68 4.09 -8.75
CA THR A 157 12.52 5.11 -9.81
C THR A 157 13.05 4.59 -11.14
N ALA A 158 12.59 5.18 -12.24
CA ALA A 158 13.06 4.80 -13.58
C ALA A 158 14.59 4.85 -13.70
N GLU A 159 15.23 5.88 -13.11
CA GLU A 159 16.69 6.02 -13.08
C GLU A 159 17.36 4.86 -12.34
N ARG A 160 16.85 4.47 -11.15
CA ARG A 160 17.41 3.38 -10.36
C ARG A 160 17.25 2.03 -11.05
N VAL A 161 16.08 1.78 -11.65
CA VAL A 161 15.83 0.56 -12.43
C VAL A 161 16.76 0.49 -13.65
N TRP A 162 16.86 1.56 -14.43
CA TRP A 162 17.75 1.63 -15.59
C TRP A 162 19.21 1.43 -15.20
N SER A 163 19.68 2.10 -14.15
CA SER A 163 21.05 1.98 -13.65
C SER A 163 21.38 0.56 -13.20
N ALA A 164 20.45 -0.11 -12.50
CA ALA A 164 20.63 -1.49 -12.06
C ALA A 164 20.72 -2.46 -13.25
N ILE A 165 19.89 -2.27 -14.30
CA ILE A 165 19.95 -3.05 -15.54
C ILE A 165 21.28 -2.82 -16.26
N ALA A 166 21.73 -1.57 -16.37
CA ALA A 166 23.00 -1.23 -17.02
C ALA A 166 24.19 -1.87 -16.28
N ALA A 167 24.20 -1.81 -14.95
CA ALA A 167 25.24 -2.42 -14.13
C ALA A 167 25.27 -3.95 -14.22
N ALA A 168 24.11 -4.59 -14.38
CA ALA A 168 24.05 -6.05 -14.50
C ALA A 168 24.48 -6.58 -15.87
N ARG A 169 24.50 -5.72 -16.92
CA ARG A 169 24.96 -6.05 -18.28
C ARG A 169 26.47 -5.85 -18.48
N SER A 170 27.14 -5.17 -17.55
CA SER A 170 28.59 -4.90 -17.60
C SER A 170 29.40 -6.03 -16.96
#